data_ba0664b23ddd5ea1ca76278d1838ace8
#
_entry.id   ba0664b23ddd5ea1ca76278d1838ace8
#
_cell.length_a   1.000
_cell.length_b   1.000
_cell.length_c   1.000
_cell.angle_alpha   90.00
_cell.angle_beta   90.00
_cell.angle_gamma   90.00
#
_symmetry.space_group_name_H-M   'P 1'
#
loop_
_entity.id
_entity.type
_entity.pdbx_description
1 polymer ?
#
loop_
_entity_poly.entity_id
_entity_poly.type
_entity_poly.pdbx_seq_one_letter_code
_entity_poly.pdbx_strand_id
1 'polypeptide(L)'
;MILSNNAFKFFKKFKKDTIKRINIAWVESKEELIDVILKSEHYVFFDYPYGRTKLPVPKFDVVEAVNIANSLKSKIWCFAISNAEDEIFLKTIRSLLDQEIKMIPKIESPIGIENLKEIMKACDTDTMMLDKEDLSTHAGNDQTVLSDCLNTLKQKAKKNKYKILGLQGVIFDYIKI
;
A
#
# COMPACT_ATOMS: atom_id res chain seq x y z
N MET A 1 -11.26 -5.93 -7.53
CA MET A 1 -9.96 -5.95 -8.25
C MET A 1 -9.31 -4.58 -8.13
N ILE A 2 -8.00 -4.51 -7.88
CA ILE A 2 -7.26 -3.25 -7.77
C ILE A 2 -6.35 -3.15 -9.00
N LEU A 3 -6.40 -2.02 -9.71
CA LEU A 3 -5.60 -1.77 -10.90
C LEU A 3 -4.78 -0.49 -10.75
N SER A 4 -3.54 -0.51 -11.25
CA SER A 4 -2.70 0.69 -11.33
C SER A 4 -3.35 1.79 -12.18
N ASN A 5 -3.17 3.07 -11.79
CA ASN A 5 -3.64 4.22 -12.54
C ASN A 5 -3.21 4.17 -14.03
N ASN A 6 -2.01 3.67 -14.30
CA ASN A 6 -1.54 3.55 -15.68
C ASN A 6 -2.37 2.57 -16.51
N ALA A 7 -2.93 1.50 -15.92
CA ALA A 7 -3.80 0.56 -16.61
C ALA A 7 -5.07 1.23 -17.13
N PHE A 8 -5.59 2.24 -16.41
CA PHE A 8 -6.78 2.99 -16.82
C PHE A 8 -6.59 3.82 -18.09
N LYS A 9 -5.35 4.08 -18.51
CA LYS A 9 -5.06 4.75 -19.79
C LYS A 9 -5.27 3.86 -21.01
N PHE A 10 -5.19 2.52 -20.82
CA PHE A 10 -5.22 1.56 -21.92
C PHE A 10 -6.56 0.84 -22.08
N PHE A 11 -7.38 0.82 -21.03
CA PHE A 11 -8.66 0.11 -21.04
C PHE A 11 -9.82 1.09 -20.91
N LYS A 12 -10.86 0.93 -21.75
CA LYS A 12 -12.02 1.85 -21.80
C LYS A 12 -13.16 1.46 -20.85
N LYS A 13 -13.19 0.23 -20.34
CA LYS A 13 -14.27 -0.26 -19.47
C LYS A 13 -13.71 -1.15 -18.36
N PHE A 14 -14.09 -0.85 -17.13
CA PHE A 14 -13.79 -1.63 -15.95
C PHE A 14 -15.06 -2.04 -15.23
N LYS A 15 -14.98 -3.12 -14.44
CA LYS A 15 -16.08 -3.48 -13.55
C LYS A 15 -16.28 -2.36 -12.53
N LYS A 16 -17.54 -2.13 -12.13
CA LYS A 16 -17.93 -1.04 -11.23
C LYS A 16 -17.25 -1.10 -9.87
N ASP A 17 -16.87 -2.30 -9.42
CA ASP A 17 -16.15 -2.58 -8.16
C ASP A 17 -14.62 -2.52 -8.30
N THR A 18 -14.10 -2.06 -9.44
CA THR A 18 -12.66 -1.90 -9.64
C THR A 18 -12.15 -0.73 -8.80
N ILE A 19 -11.03 -0.94 -8.12
CA ILE A 19 -10.35 0.08 -7.32
C ILE A 19 -9.14 0.59 -8.10
N LYS A 20 -8.98 1.90 -8.16
CA LYS A 20 -7.90 2.58 -8.88
C LYS A 20 -6.74 2.85 -7.93
N ARG A 21 -5.59 2.19 -8.13
CA ARG A 21 -4.38 2.49 -7.37
C ARG A 21 -3.67 3.72 -7.95
N ILE A 22 -3.43 4.70 -7.10
CA ILE A 22 -2.60 5.87 -7.41
C ILE A 22 -1.36 5.80 -6.53
N ASN A 23 -0.19 5.57 -7.15
CA ASN A 23 1.10 5.69 -6.47
C ASN A 23 1.52 7.16 -6.51
N ILE A 24 1.66 7.75 -5.33
CA ILE A 24 1.86 9.19 -5.14
C ILE A 24 3.21 9.68 -5.70
N ALA A 25 4.21 8.81 -5.83
CA ALA A 25 5.47 9.20 -6.44
C ALA A 25 5.34 9.65 -7.91
N TRP A 26 4.27 9.22 -8.61
CA TRP A 26 4.03 9.54 -10.02
C TRP A 26 3.09 10.73 -10.23
N VAL A 27 2.81 11.47 -9.17
CA VAL A 27 1.94 12.64 -9.19
C VAL A 27 2.80 13.89 -9.03
N GLU A 28 2.63 14.86 -9.91
CA GLU A 28 3.50 16.03 -9.98
C GLU A 28 3.14 17.12 -8.96
N SER A 29 1.84 17.18 -8.55
CA SER A 29 1.39 18.15 -7.54
C SER A 29 0.19 17.64 -6.74
N LYS A 30 -0.11 18.33 -5.63
CA LYS A 30 -1.30 18.06 -4.80
C LYS A 30 -2.59 18.32 -5.58
N GLU A 31 -2.60 19.36 -6.38
CA GLU A 31 -3.73 19.78 -7.22
C GLU A 31 -4.05 18.69 -8.26
N GLU A 32 -3.01 18.14 -8.91
CA GLU A 32 -3.16 17.01 -9.83
C GLU A 32 -3.74 15.79 -9.12
N LEU A 33 -3.22 15.46 -7.92
CA LEU A 33 -3.73 14.33 -7.15
C LEU A 33 -5.21 14.49 -6.80
N ILE A 34 -5.58 15.65 -6.28
CA ILE A 34 -6.97 15.97 -5.91
C ILE A 34 -7.88 15.87 -7.15
N ASP A 35 -7.45 16.44 -8.28
CA ASP A 35 -8.20 16.41 -9.53
C ASP A 35 -8.41 14.97 -10.04
N VAL A 36 -7.35 14.15 -10.03
CA VAL A 36 -7.41 12.73 -10.43
C VAL A 36 -8.34 11.92 -9.54
N ILE A 37 -8.34 12.19 -8.22
CA ILE A 37 -9.24 11.51 -7.27
C ILE A 37 -10.69 11.95 -7.49
N LEU A 38 -10.94 13.25 -7.60
CA LEU A 38 -12.31 13.81 -7.79
C LEU A 38 -12.94 13.32 -9.08
N LYS A 39 -12.19 13.28 -10.17
CA LYS A 39 -12.65 12.78 -11.50
C LYS A 39 -12.78 11.27 -11.58
N SER A 40 -12.29 10.53 -10.58
CA SER A 40 -12.37 9.06 -10.58
C SER A 40 -13.81 8.59 -10.36
N GLU A 41 -14.31 7.73 -11.24
CA GLU A 41 -15.56 6.97 -11.05
C GLU A 41 -15.39 5.77 -10.12
N HIS A 42 -14.14 5.46 -9.75
CA HIS A 42 -13.75 4.32 -8.92
C HIS A 42 -13.19 4.80 -7.58
N TYR A 43 -13.36 3.98 -6.55
CA TYR A 43 -12.63 4.18 -5.30
C TYR A 43 -11.14 4.14 -5.52
N VAL A 44 -10.40 4.92 -4.73
CA VAL A 44 -8.95 5.06 -4.85
C VAL A 44 -8.23 4.27 -3.77
N PHE A 45 -7.29 3.45 -4.19
CA PHE A 45 -6.20 2.92 -3.38
C PHE A 45 -5.07 3.95 -3.41
N PHE A 46 -4.92 4.68 -2.32
CA PHE A 46 -3.94 5.75 -2.16
C PHE A 46 -2.62 5.12 -1.70
N ASP A 47 -1.62 5.03 -2.56
CA ASP A 47 -0.36 4.35 -2.28
C ASP A 47 0.76 5.38 -2.05
N TYR A 48 1.12 5.57 -0.76
CA TYR A 48 2.20 6.47 -0.37
C TYR A 48 3.52 5.69 -0.24
N PRO A 49 4.50 5.93 -1.12
CA PRO A 49 5.78 5.21 -1.12
C PRO A 49 6.76 5.82 -0.12
N TYR A 50 6.48 5.63 1.18
CA TYR A 50 7.34 6.09 2.28
C TYR A 50 8.75 5.50 2.15
N GLY A 51 9.78 6.33 2.43
CA GLY A 51 11.18 5.89 2.37
C GLY A 51 11.71 5.58 0.97
N ARG A 52 10.93 5.89 -0.09
CA ARG A 52 11.35 5.63 -1.47
C ARG A 52 12.55 6.51 -1.86
N THR A 53 13.64 5.85 -2.26
CA THR A 53 14.87 6.50 -2.77
C THR A 53 15.01 6.47 -4.29
N LYS A 54 14.28 5.54 -4.96
CA LYS A 54 14.25 5.42 -6.43
C LYS A 54 13.35 6.51 -7.03
N LEU A 55 13.78 7.17 -8.11
CA LEU A 55 12.94 8.13 -8.83
C LEU A 55 11.75 7.46 -9.53
N PRO A 56 10.61 8.14 -9.63
CA PRO A 56 10.28 9.40 -8.96
C PRO A 56 10.05 9.22 -7.47
N VAL A 57 10.28 10.27 -6.69
CA VAL A 57 9.95 10.34 -5.25
C VAL A 57 8.68 11.17 -5.04
N PRO A 58 7.95 11.00 -3.93
CA PRO A 58 6.81 11.86 -3.60
C PRO A 58 7.22 13.36 -3.58
N LYS A 59 6.36 14.21 -4.11
CA LYS A 59 6.56 15.67 -4.13
C LYS A 59 6.08 16.37 -2.87
N PHE A 60 5.40 15.65 -1.99
CA PHE A 60 4.87 16.13 -0.70
C PHE A 60 4.98 15.04 0.35
N ASP A 61 5.01 15.46 1.61
CA ASP A 61 5.23 14.54 2.72
C ASP A 61 4.01 13.68 3.08
N VAL A 62 4.20 12.76 4.02
CA VAL A 62 3.16 11.81 4.41
C VAL A 62 1.99 12.49 5.15
N VAL A 63 2.26 13.57 5.91
CA VAL A 63 1.22 14.30 6.64
C VAL A 63 0.32 15.05 5.65
N GLU A 64 0.92 15.68 4.65
CA GLU A 64 0.20 16.31 3.56
C GLU A 64 -0.65 15.29 2.77
N ALA A 65 -0.09 14.10 2.51
CA ALA A 65 -0.81 13.00 1.87
C ALA A 65 -2.01 12.53 2.70
N VAL A 66 -1.85 12.39 4.03
CA VAL A 66 -2.93 12.04 4.96
C VAL A 66 -4.04 13.12 4.94
N ASN A 67 -3.67 14.40 4.97
CA ASN A 67 -4.64 15.50 4.92
C ASN A 67 -5.46 15.48 3.63
N ILE A 68 -4.84 15.18 2.47
CA ILE A 68 -5.55 15.02 1.20
C ILE A 68 -6.49 13.80 1.27
N ALA A 69 -6.01 12.66 1.77
CA ALA A 69 -6.84 11.46 1.90
C ALA A 69 -8.06 11.72 2.79
N ASN A 70 -7.88 12.38 3.95
CA ASN A 70 -8.96 12.74 4.86
C ASN A 70 -10.00 13.67 4.21
N SER A 71 -9.54 14.68 3.47
CA SER A 71 -10.43 15.63 2.79
C SER A 71 -11.28 14.97 1.68
N LEU A 72 -10.83 13.85 1.14
CA LEU A 72 -11.45 13.10 0.05
C LEU A 72 -11.89 11.69 0.48
N LYS A 73 -12.10 11.45 1.78
CA LYS A 73 -12.35 10.12 2.35
C LYS A 73 -13.46 9.33 1.66
N SER A 74 -14.51 9.99 1.19
CA SER A 74 -15.62 9.35 0.46
C SER A 74 -15.19 8.67 -0.86
N LYS A 75 -14.03 9.03 -1.39
CA LYS A 75 -13.42 8.45 -2.59
C LYS A 75 -12.26 7.49 -2.27
N ILE A 76 -11.74 7.50 -1.06
CA ILE A 76 -10.57 6.69 -0.68
C ILE A 76 -11.02 5.35 -0.11
N TRP A 77 -10.60 4.26 -0.75
CA TRP A 77 -10.82 2.91 -0.25
C TRP A 77 -9.82 2.54 0.85
N CYS A 78 -8.55 2.91 0.66
CA CYS A 78 -7.50 2.73 1.66
C CYS A 78 -6.32 3.66 1.42
N PHE A 79 -5.54 3.87 2.48
CA PHE A 79 -4.24 4.50 2.48
C PHE A 79 -3.18 3.42 2.71
N ALA A 80 -2.36 3.13 1.70
CA ALA A 80 -1.26 2.19 1.81
C ALA A 80 0.06 2.93 2.01
N ILE A 81 0.95 2.38 2.85
CA ILE A 81 2.24 2.97 3.16
C ILE A 81 3.37 1.94 2.98
N SER A 82 4.40 2.30 2.19
CA SER A 82 5.57 1.46 1.93
C SER A 82 6.52 1.41 3.13
N ASN A 83 7.42 0.43 3.10
CA ASN A 83 8.48 0.24 4.10
C ASN A 83 7.93 0.28 5.53
N ALA A 84 6.86 -0.47 5.76
CA ALA A 84 6.22 -0.56 7.06
C ALA A 84 7.08 -1.40 8.02
N GLU A 85 7.93 -0.75 8.79
CA GLU A 85 8.91 -1.38 9.71
C GLU A 85 8.79 -0.84 11.15
N ASP A 86 8.46 0.44 11.32
CA ASP A 86 8.38 1.16 12.59
C ASP A 86 6.93 1.30 13.06
N GLU A 87 6.57 0.58 14.12
CA GLU A 87 5.22 0.61 14.71
C GLU A 87 4.83 1.99 15.27
N ILE A 88 5.79 2.74 15.83
CA ILE A 88 5.53 4.05 16.46
C ILE A 88 5.15 5.05 15.37
N PHE A 89 5.93 5.08 14.29
CA PHE A 89 5.63 5.89 13.12
C PHE A 89 4.27 5.54 12.53
N LEU A 90 4.00 4.24 12.31
CA LEU A 90 2.73 3.79 11.74
C LEU A 90 1.52 4.12 12.63
N LYS A 91 1.67 3.99 13.95
CA LYS A 91 0.66 4.39 14.92
C LYS A 91 0.38 5.88 14.86
N THR A 92 1.42 6.70 14.68
CA THR A 92 1.28 8.16 14.51
C THR A 92 0.49 8.47 13.24
N ILE A 93 0.85 7.86 12.10
CA ILE A 93 0.10 8.05 10.86
C ILE A 93 -1.35 7.58 10.99
N ARG A 94 -1.59 6.40 11.63
CA ARG A 94 -2.94 5.90 11.89
C ARG A 94 -3.79 6.89 12.70
N SER A 95 -3.18 7.56 13.70
CA SER A 95 -3.89 8.53 14.53
C SER A 95 -4.29 9.83 13.80
N LEU A 96 -3.57 10.17 12.73
CA LEU A 96 -3.86 11.33 11.87
C LEU A 96 -4.87 11.01 10.76
N LEU A 97 -4.94 9.74 10.35
CA LEU A 97 -5.81 9.28 9.28
C LEU A 97 -7.24 9.08 9.79
N ASP A 98 -8.24 9.54 9.03
CA ASP A 98 -9.66 9.31 9.34
C ASP A 98 -9.95 7.82 9.53
N GLN A 99 -10.76 7.49 10.55
CA GLN A 99 -11.04 6.10 10.93
C GLN A 99 -11.82 5.31 9.88
N GLU A 100 -12.53 6.00 9.00
CA GLU A 100 -13.24 5.35 7.88
C GLU A 100 -12.29 4.88 6.77
N ILE A 101 -11.07 5.43 6.72
CA ILE A 101 -10.05 5.03 5.75
C ILE A 101 -9.23 3.87 6.31
N LYS A 102 -9.24 2.73 5.62
CA LYS A 102 -8.37 1.60 5.95
C LYS A 102 -6.91 1.99 5.76
N MET A 103 -6.06 1.68 6.73
CA MET A 103 -4.61 1.77 6.56
C MET A 103 -4.04 0.39 6.20
N ILE A 104 -3.27 0.30 5.13
CA ILE A 104 -2.67 -0.97 4.67
C ILE A 104 -1.14 -0.83 4.67
N PRO A 105 -0.43 -1.51 5.59
CA PRO A 105 1.02 -1.54 5.58
C PRO A 105 1.53 -2.39 4.40
N LYS A 106 2.58 -1.92 3.73
CA LYS A 106 3.29 -2.69 2.72
C LYS A 106 4.52 -3.33 3.35
N ILE A 107 4.51 -4.65 3.37
CA ILE A 107 5.59 -5.46 3.95
C ILE A 107 6.56 -5.79 2.83
N GLU A 108 7.69 -5.08 2.83
CA GLU A 108 8.66 -5.04 1.73
C GLU A 108 10.09 -5.38 2.21
N SER A 109 10.26 -5.76 3.49
CA SER A 109 11.57 -6.08 4.06
C SER A 109 11.51 -7.21 5.09
N PRO A 110 12.65 -7.88 5.39
CA PRO A 110 12.74 -8.84 6.49
C PRO A 110 12.35 -8.26 7.84
N ILE A 111 12.73 -7.00 8.13
CA ILE A 111 12.38 -6.28 9.37
C ILE A 111 10.87 -6.12 9.48
N GLY A 112 10.20 -5.73 8.40
CA GLY A 112 8.74 -5.62 8.36
C GLY A 112 8.05 -6.98 8.61
N ILE A 113 8.65 -8.10 8.15
CA ILE A 113 8.15 -9.44 8.45
C ILE A 113 8.36 -9.79 9.93
N GLU A 114 9.50 -9.40 10.50
CA GLU A 114 9.82 -9.63 11.90
C GLU A 114 8.82 -8.93 12.83
N ASN A 115 8.56 -7.66 12.58
CA ASN A 115 7.66 -6.78 13.34
C ASN A 115 6.19 -6.86 12.90
N LEU A 116 5.82 -7.87 12.10
CA LEU A 116 4.51 -7.92 11.44
C LEU A 116 3.32 -7.72 12.39
N LYS A 117 3.33 -8.35 13.56
CA LYS A 117 2.21 -8.30 14.50
C LYS A 117 2.00 -6.89 15.06
N GLU A 118 3.09 -6.23 15.42
CA GLU A 118 3.13 -4.87 15.95
C GLU A 118 2.69 -3.86 14.88
N ILE A 119 3.17 -4.03 13.65
CA ILE A 119 2.79 -3.23 12.47
C ILE A 119 1.28 -3.34 12.20
N MET A 120 0.74 -4.57 12.14
CA MET A 120 -0.68 -4.78 11.87
C MET A 120 -1.57 -4.17 12.95
N LYS A 121 -1.14 -4.26 14.22
CA LYS A 121 -1.81 -3.63 15.35
C LYS A 121 -1.73 -2.10 15.27
N ALA A 122 -0.57 -1.55 14.93
CA ALA A 122 -0.38 -0.10 14.79
C ALA A 122 -1.24 0.50 13.68
N CYS A 123 -1.44 -0.24 12.58
CA CYS A 123 -2.30 0.17 11.46
C CYS A 123 -3.79 -0.10 11.68
N ASP A 124 -4.17 -0.80 12.76
CA ASP A 124 -5.54 -1.23 13.04
C ASP A 124 -6.19 -1.95 11.83
N THR A 125 -5.51 -2.99 11.33
CA THR A 125 -5.92 -3.68 10.10
C THR A 125 -5.66 -5.18 10.15
N ASP A 126 -6.46 -5.95 9.39
CA ASP A 126 -6.23 -7.36 9.12
C ASP A 126 -5.58 -7.62 7.74
N THR A 127 -5.31 -6.55 7.00
CA THR A 127 -4.87 -6.62 5.61
C THR A 127 -3.52 -5.92 5.43
N MET A 128 -2.57 -6.60 4.79
CA MET A 128 -1.27 -6.07 4.39
C MET A 128 -1.06 -6.23 2.89
N MET A 129 -0.13 -5.48 2.34
CA MET A 129 0.31 -5.63 0.95
C MET A 129 1.72 -6.21 0.90
N LEU A 130 1.96 -7.10 -0.05
CA LEU A 130 3.26 -7.68 -0.36
C LEU A 130 3.70 -7.27 -1.77
N ASP A 131 4.82 -6.58 -1.86
CA ASP A 131 5.57 -6.39 -3.11
C ASP A 131 6.80 -7.31 -3.09
N LYS A 132 6.78 -8.35 -3.94
CA LYS A 132 7.88 -9.34 -3.96
C LYS A 132 9.16 -8.78 -4.54
N GLU A 133 9.07 -7.81 -5.46
CA GLU A 133 10.25 -7.21 -6.10
C GLU A 133 11.01 -6.36 -5.09
N ASP A 134 10.28 -5.53 -4.33
CA ASP A 134 10.89 -4.72 -3.27
C ASP A 134 11.39 -5.60 -2.12
N LEU A 135 10.64 -6.64 -1.70
CA LEU A 135 11.13 -7.61 -0.72
C LEU A 135 12.40 -8.34 -1.20
N SER A 136 12.48 -8.75 -2.47
CA SER A 136 13.67 -9.38 -3.04
C SER A 136 14.88 -8.45 -2.97
N THR A 137 14.67 -7.17 -3.30
CA THR A 137 15.74 -6.16 -3.24
C THR A 137 16.26 -6.00 -1.81
N HIS A 138 15.38 -5.92 -0.80
CA HIS A 138 15.78 -5.82 0.61
C HIS A 138 16.38 -7.12 1.16
N ALA A 139 16.04 -8.26 0.57
CA ALA A 139 16.69 -9.56 0.87
C ALA A 139 18.03 -9.76 0.11
N GLY A 140 18.60 -8.70 -0.48
CA GLY A 140 19.88 -8.76 -1.21
C GLY A 140 19.80 -9.53 -2.52
N ASN A 141 18.60 -9.71 -3.11
CA ASN A 141 18.35 -10.54 -4.27
C ASN A 141 18.72 -12.03 -4.11
N ASP A 142 18.91 -12.49 -2.86
CA ASP A 142 19.16 -13.90 -2.54
C ASP A 142 17.83 -14.66 -2.54
N GLN A 143 17.72 -15.66 -3.43
CA GLN A 143 16.50 -16.45 -3.61
C GLN A 143 16.17 -17.32 -2.40
N THR A 144 17.19 -17.77 -1.64
CA THR A 144 16.98 -18.56 -0.42
C THR A 144 16.38 -17.68 0.67
N VAL A 145 17.00 -16.51 0.90
CA VAL A 145 16.52 -15.52 1.88
C VAL A 145 15.10 -15.07 1.51
N LEU A 146 14.84 -14.78 0.24
CA LEU A 146 13.51 -14.40 -0.23
C LEU A 146 12.48 -15.50 0.04
N SER A 147 12.82 -16.77 -0.25
CA SER A 147 11.93 -17.92 -0.01
C SER A 147 11.60 -18.05 1.48
N ASP A 148 12.59 -17.93 2.35
CA ASP A 148 12.40 -18.01 3.80
C ASP A 148 11.54 -16.85 4.32
N CYS A 149 11.77 -15.63 3.84
CA CYS A 149 10.94 -14.46 4.11
C CYS A 149 9.47 -14.70 3.72
N LEU A 150 9.23 -15.18 2.50
CA LEU A 150 7.88 -15.46 2.02
C LEU A 150 7.17 -16.56 2.81
N ASN A 151 7.89 -17.62 3.18
CA ASN A 151 7.37 -18.71 4.00
C ASN A 151 7.02 -18.22 5.42
N THR A 152 7.91 -17.45 6.04
CA THR A 152 7.70 -16.84 7.36
C THR A 152 6.49 -15.91 7.35
N LEU A 153 6.39 -15.02 6.35
CA LEU A 153 5.27 -14.11 6.19
C LEU A 153 3.93 -14.86 6.08
N LYS A 154 3.87 -15.90 5.24
CA LYS A 154 2.66 -16.73 5.08
C LYS A 154 2.28 -17.44 6.37
N GLN A 155 3.24 -18.00 7.10
CA GLN A 155 2.99 -18.66 8.39
C GLN A 155 2.45 -17.67 9.43
N LYS A 156 3.07 -16.50 9.56
CA LYS A 156 2.60 -15.44 10.47
C LYS A 156 1.22 -14.94 10.08
N ALA A 157 0.97 -14.73 8.79
CA ALA A 157 -0.33 -14.30 8.28
C ALA A 157 -1.43 -15.33 8.58
N LYS A 158 -1.17 -16.61 8.31
CA LYS A 158 -2.11 -17.71 8.59
C LYS A 158 -2.42 -17.80 10.09
N LYS A 159 -1.38 -17.78 10.95
CA LYS A 159 -1.54 -17.85 12.41
C LYS A 159 -2.42 -16.72 12.95
N ASN A 160 -2.28 -15.50 12.42
CA ASN A 160 -2.98 -14.31 12.89
C ASN A 160 -4.21 -13.95 12.05
N LYS A 161 -4.58 -14.77 11.05
CA LYS A 161 -5.70 -14.56 10.12
C LYS A 161 -5.60 -13.25 9.33
N TYR A 162 -4.37 -12.82 9.01
CA TYR A 162 -4.14 -11.66 8.15
C TYR A 162 -4.34 -11.99 6.69
N LYS A 163 -4.83 -11.01 5.93
CA LYS A 163 -5.02 -11.07 4.48
C LYS A 163 -3.82 -10.43 3.77
N ILE A 164 -3.33 -11.06 2.72
CA ILE A 164 -2.20 -10.56 1.93
C ILE A 164 -2.70 -10.14 0.56
N LEU A 165 -2.56 -8.84 0.24
CA LEU A 165 -2.69 -8.32 -1.12
C LEU A 165 -1.34 -8.46 -1.82
N GLY A 166 -1.27 -9.24 -2.88
CA GLY A 166 -0.06 -9.43 -3.68
C GLY A 166 -0.16 -8.71 -5.02
N LEU A 167 0.94 -8.10 -5.44
CA LEU A 167 1.07 -7.54 -6.78
C LEU A 167 1.29 -8.67 -7.80
N GLN A 168 0.45 -8.71 -8.84
CA GLN A 168 0.60 -9.60 -9.99
C GLN A 168 0.59 -8.75 -11.27
N GLY A 169 1.77 -8.32 -11.70
CA GLY A 169 1.91 -7.36 -12.79
C GLY A 169 1.29 -6.00 -12.42
N VAL A 170 0.22 -5.59 -13.12
CA VAL A 170 -0.51 -4.35 -12.83
C VAL A 170 -1.77 -4.58 -11.98
N ILE A 171 -2.03 -5.82 -11.57
CA ILE A 171 -3.21 -6.25 -10.83
C ILE A 171 -2.80 -6.61 -9.41
N PHE A 172 -3.59 -6.13 -8.45
CA PHE A 172 -3.44 -6.52 -7.04
C PHE A 172 -4.62 -7.41 -6.66
N ASP A 173 -4.34 -8.57 -6.12
CA ASP A 173 -5.36 -9.49 -5.61
C ASP A 173 -4.91 -10.16 -4.32
N TYR A 174 -5.86 -10.77 -3.60
CA TYR A 174 -5.55 -11.53 -2.39
C TYR A 174 -4.78 -12.79 -2.71
N ILE A 175 -3.69 -13.04 -1.98
CA ILE A 175 -2.94 -14.28 -2.05
C ILE A 175 -3.66 -15.32 -1.19
N LYS A 176 -3.97 -16.47 -1.77
CA LYS A 176 -4.44 -17.63 -1.00
C LYS A 176 -3.28 -18.18 -0.17
N ILE A 177 -3.48 -18.31 1.15
CA ILE A 177 -2.52 -18.82 2.13
C ILE A 177 -3.05 -20.06 2.83
#